data_98ed1ce76698b8fdd396ef1b0b194ec4
#
_entry.id   98ed1ce76698b8fdd396ef1b0b194ec4
#
_cell.length_a   1.000
_cell.length_b   1.000
_cell.length_c   1.000
_cell.angle_alpha   90.00
_cell.angle_beta   90.00
_cell.angle_gamma   90.00
#
_symmetry.space_group_name_H-M   'P 1'
#
loop_
_entity.id
_entity.type
_entity.pdbx_description
1 polymer ?
#
loop_
_entity_poly.entity_id
_entity_poly.type
_entity_poly.pdbx_seq_one_letter_code
_entity_poly.pdbx_strand_id
1 'polypeptide(L)'
;TDTEEIGEIYIGCAGGVNANVELPVHHENNPFSHTLQINLKGLRGGHSGCDIHTTRANAIKVLARLLAKLSQNQPHFALAEIRGGSIRNAIPREAAATICFNHDVESVKSAVKNFEVLLKEELAIAEPNLTLTAEQVENPQQTFTLETTKKVINLLNVLPNGVIRNSDVIKNVVESSLS
;
A
#
# COMPACT_ATOMS: atom_id res chain seq x y z
N THR A 1 -30.10 7.21 -17.82
CA THR A 1 -29.63 6.37 -16.69
C THR A 1 -28.27 5.81 -17.06
N ASP A 2 -27.32 5.91 -16.17
CA ASP A 2 -25.97 5.37 -16.32
C ASP A 2 -25.89 3.96 -15.70
N THR A 3 -26.86 3.11 -16.07
CA THR A 3 -26.94 1.74 -15.61
C THR A 3 -26.19 0.85 -16.57
N GLU A 4 -25.18 0.13 -16.12
CA GLU A 4 -24.33 -0.74 -16.96
C GLU A 4 -24.89 -2.15 -17.10
N GLU A 5 -25.74 -2.61 -16.15
CA GLU A 5 -26.34 -3.93 -16.15
C GLU A 5 -27.64 -3.96 -16.94
N ILE A 6 -27.76 -4.92 -17.87
CA ILE A 6 -28.96 -5.08 -18.71
C ILE A 6 -30.11 -5.63 -17.84
N GLY A 7 -31.23 -4.89 -17.83
CA GLY A 7 -32.42 -5.29 -17.10
C GLY A 7 -32.49 -4.78 -15.66
N GLU A 8 -31.51 -3.98 -15.21
CA GLU A 8 -31.49 -3.36 -13.90
C GLU A 8 -31.71 -1.86 -13.98
N ILE A 9 -32.37 -1.30 -12.97
CA ILE A 9 -32.57 0.13 -12.79
C ILE A 9 -31.98 0.51 -11.44
N TYR A 10 -30.91 1.32 -11.44
CA TYR A 10 -30.32 1.85 -10.22
C TYR A 10 -31.12 3.08 -9.76
N ILE A 11 -31.60 3.01 -8.52
CA ILE A 11 -32.43 4.06 -7.90
C ILE A 11 -31.63 4.98 -7.00
N GLY A 12 -30.32 4.76 -6.88
CA GLY A 12 -29.43 5.61 -6.10
C GLY A 12 -27.97 5.27 -6.38
N CYS A 13 -27.06 6.15 -5.96
CA CYS A 13 -25.63 5.92 -5.99
C CYS A 13 -24.98 6.53 -4.75
N ALA A 14 -23.77 6.05 -4.42
CA ALA A 14 -22.96 6.65 -3.36
C ALA A 14 -22.33 7.98 -3.82
N GLY A 15 -22.33 8.97 -2.95
CA GLY A 15 -21.50 10.16 -3.10
C GLY A 15 -20.05 9.86 -2.75
N GLY A 16 -19.13 10.75 -3.16
CA GLY A 16 -17.71 10.62 -2.84
C GLY A 16 -17.08 11.95 -2.46
N VAL A 17 -16.07 11.87 -1.59
CA VAL A 17 -15.23 13.01 -1.21
C VAL A 17 -13.77 12.59 -1.38
N ASN A 18 -12.95 13.46 -1.97
CA ASN A 18 -11.52 13.29 -2.04
C ASN A 18 -10.85 14.03 -0.88
N ALA A 19 -10.06 13.32 -0.09
CA ALA A 19 -9.18 13.91 0.91
C ALA A 19 -7.74 13.93 0.38
N ASN A 20 -7.19 15.11 0.14
CA ASN A 20 -5.79 15.26 -0.20
C ASN A 20 -4.99 15.48 1.08
N VAL A 21 -4.08 14.55 1.37
CA VAL A 21 -3.21 14.63 2.54
C VAL A 21 -1.80 15.01 2.08
N GLU A 22 -1.31 16.15 2.56
CA GLU A 22 0.04 16.63 2.26
C GLU A 22 0.93 16.50 3.50
N LEU A 23 2.08 15.87 3.32
CA LEU A 23 3.09 15.75 4.36
C LEU A 23 4.39 16.42 3.88
N PRO A 24 4.87 17.48 4.54
CA PRO A 24 6.18 18.04 4.24
C PRO A 24 7.28 17.00 4.45
N VAL A 25 8.13 16.81 3.43
CA VAL A 25 9.22 15.85 3.48
C VAL A 25 10.56 16.59 3.45
N HIS A 26 11.51 16.15 4.27
CA HIS A 26 12.87 16.65 4.32
C HIS A 26 13.82 15.59 3.76
N HIS A 27 14.70 16.04 2.88
CA HIS A 27 15.73 15.20 2.26
C HIS A 27 17.10 15.52 2.86
N GLU A 28 17.97 14.53 2.82
CA GLU A 28 19.40 14.67 3.15
C GLU A 28 20.25 13.89 2.14
N ASN A 29 21.55 14.18 2.09
CA ASN A 29 22.46 13.36 1.30
C ASN A 29 22.44 11.93 1.83
N ASN A 30 22.37 10.97 0.92
CA ASN A 30 22.27 9.56 1.29
C ASN A 30 23.53 9.08 2.06
N PRO A 31 23.40 8.75 3.36
CA PRO A 31 24.54 8.27 4.16
C PRO A 31 24.70 6.75 4.12
N PHE A 32 23.89 6.04 3.32
CA PHE A 32 23.79 4.58 3.32
C PHE A 32 24.54 3.96 2.15
N SER A 33 25.05 2.75 2.36
CA SER A 33 25.87 2.01 1.38
C SER A 33 25.05 1.09 0.48
N HIS A 34 23.86 0.69 0.90
CA HIS A 34 23.01 -0.28 0.20
C HIS A 34 21.64 0.28 -0.09
N THR A 35 21.11 -0.05 -1.27
CA THR A 35 19.77 0.34 -1.69
C THR A 35 19.03 -0.86 -2.26
N LEU A 36 17.80 -1.07 -1.78
CA LEU A 36 16.87 -2.03 -2.33
C LEU A 36 15.61 -1.32 -2.84
N GLN A 37 15.18 -1.71 -4.02
CA GLN A 37 13.84 -1.41 -4.51
C GLN A 37 12.93 -2.58 -4.18
N ILE A 38 11.91 -2.31 -3.39
CA ILE A 38 10.88 -3.28 -3.02
C ILE A 38 9.68 -3.04 -3.93
N ASN A 39 9.22 -4.09 -4.61
CA ASN A 39 8.06 -4.01 -5.50
C ASN A 39 7.00 -5.01 -5.05
N LEU A 40 5.79 -4.52 -4.82
CA LEU A 40 4.59 -5.31 -4.60
C LEU A 40 3.72 -5.21 -5.86
N LYS A 41 3.40 -6.36 -6.46
CA LYS A 41 2.64 -6.45 -7.71
C LYS A 41 1.68 -7.64 -7.69
N GLY A 42 0.84 -7.72 -8.73
CA GLY A 42 -0.04 -8.86 -8.95
C GLY A 42 -1.31 -8.87 -8.11
N LEU A 43 -1.63 -7.80 -7.38
CA LEU A 43 -2.90 -7.67 -6.72
C LEU A 43 -4.03 -7.42 -7.74
N ARG A 44 -5.24 -7.89 -7.42
CA ARG A 44 -6.41 -7.73 -8.30
C ARG A 44 -6.79 -6.28 -8.50
N GLY A 45 -6.69 -5.46 -7.47
CA GLY A 45 -7.23 -4.11 -7.49
C GLY A 45 -8.75 -4.12 -7.64
N GLY A 46 -9.33 -3.08 -8.22
CA GLY A 46 -10.76 -2.98 -8.47
C GLY A 46 -11.31 -1.58 -8.24
N HIS A 47 -12.59 -1.40 -8.48
CA HIS A 47 -13.29 -0.14 -8.24
C HIS A 47 -13.45 0.10 -6.73
N SER A 48 -13.07 1.28 -6.24
CA SER A 48 -13.10 1.60 -4.80
C SER A 48 -14.50 1.62 -4.17
N GLY A 49 -15.53 1.76 -4.98
CA GLY A 49 -16.92 1.65 -4.55
C GLY A 49 -17.49 0.24 -4.70
N CYS A 50 -17.41 -0.31 -5.92
CA CYS A 50 -18.07 -1.58 -6.25
C CYS A 50 -17.34 -2.81 -5.68
N ASP A 51 -16.00 -2.76 -5.56
CA ASP A 51 -15.19 -3.90 -5.14
C ASP A 51 -14.64 -3.80 -3.71
N ILE A 52 -14.85 -2.70 -3.01
CA ILE A 52 -14.24 -2.45 -1.69
C ILE A 52 -14.66 -3.50 -0.63
N HIS A 53 -15.83 -4.10 -0.79
CA HIS A 53 -16.35 -5.13 0.09
C HIS A 53 -15.78 -6.53 -0.18
N THR A 54 -15.03 -6.71 -1.28
CA THR A 54 -14.58 -8.04 -1.73
C THR A 54 -13.25 -8.49 -1.13
N THR A 55 -12.81 -7.88 -0.02
CA THR A 55 -11.57 -8.22 0.72
C THR A 55 -10.27 -8.11 -0.09
N ARG A 56 -10.28 -7.40 -1.24
CA ARG A 56 -9.08 -7.17 -2.04
C ARG A 56 -8.07 -6.30 -1.29
N ALA A 57 -6.80 -6.65 -1.41
CA ALA A 57 -5.74 -5.92 -0.72
C ALA A 57 -5.42 -4.60 -1.42
N ASN A 58 -5.14 -3.58 -0.62
CA ASN A 58 -4.58 -2.31 -1.09
C ASN A 58 -3.05 -2.38 -1.01
N ALA A 59 -2.38 -2.29 -2.16
CA ALA A 59 -0.93 -2.45 -2.26
C ALA A 59 -0.15 -1.44 -1.38
N ILE A 60 -0.65 -0.20 -1.25
CA ILE A 60 -0.01 0.83 -0.42
C ILE A 60 -0.07 0.41 1.05
N LYS A 61 -1.21 -0.11 1.51
CA LYS A 61 -1.37 -0.59 2.90
C LYS A 61 -0.50 -1.80 3.20
N VAL A 62 -0.41 -2.75 2.27
CA VAL A 62 0.44 -3.94 2.41
C VAL A 62 1.92 -3.53 2.45
N LEU A 63 2.35 -2.63 1.57
CA LEU A 63 3.73 -2.12 1.57
C LEU A 63 4.04 -1.35 2.86
N ALA A 64 3.13 -0.51 3.36
CA ALA A 64 3.28 0.20 4.62
C ALA A 64 3.43 -0.75 5.82
N ARG A 65 2.70 -1.87 5.86
CA ARG A 65 2.86 -2.92 6.88
C ARG A 65 4.26 -3.54 6.85
N LEU A 66 4.78 -3.86 5.65
CA LEU A 66 6.15 -4.35 5.49
C LEU A 66 7.17 -3.34 6.03
N LEU A 67 7.07 -2.07 5.61
CA LEU A 67 8.00 -1.02 6.03
C LEU A 67 7.95 -0.80 7.54
N ALA A 68 6.77 -0.85 8.17
CA ALA A 68 6.64 -0.80 9.62
C ALA A 68 7.32 -1.98 10.32
N LYS A 69 7.15 -3.20 9.78
CA LYS A 69 7.82 -4.41 10.31
C LYS A 69 9.34 -4.34 10.15
N LEU A 70 9.83 -3.86 9.00
CA LEU A 70 11.26 -3.62 8.80
C LEU A 70 11.79 -2.57 9.78
N SER A 71 11.06 -1.49 10.02
CA SER A 71 11.42 -0.42 10.96
C SER A 71 11.55 -0.89 12.41
N GLN A 72 10.81 -1.93 12.81
CA GLN A 72 10.91 -2.55 14.13
C GLN A 72 12.13 -3.45 14.28
N ASN A 73 12.45 -4.21 13.24
CA ASN A 73 13.51 -5.23 13.25
C ASN A 73 14.86 -4.70 12.80
N GLN A 74 14.87 -3.66 11.97
CA GLN A 74 16.04 -3.03 11.37
C GLN A 74 15.87 -1.51 11.37
N PRO A 75 16.03 -0.86 12.51
CA PRO A 75 15.53 0.51 12.76
C PRO A 75 16.25 1.63 12.00
N HIS A 76 17.34 1.34 11.27
CA HIS A 76 18.16 2.37 10.62
C HIS A 76 18.15 2.21 9.10
N PHE A 77 17.00 2.45 8.48
CA PHE A 77 16.90 2.67 7.04
C PHE A 77 16.14 3.97 6.74
N ALA A 78 16.41 4.57 5.60
CA ALA A 78 15.67 5.70 5.08
C ALA A 78 14.95 5.34 3.78
N LEU A 79 13.80 5.94 3.56
CA LEU A 79 13.13 5.92 2.27
C LEU A 79 13.83 6.91 1.32
N ALA A 80 14.07 6.51 0.08
CA ALA A 80 14.39 7.42 -1.00
C ALA A 80 13.16 7.76 -1.83
N GLU A 81 12.26 6.77 -1.98
CA GLU A 81 11.01 6.93 -2.72
C GLU A 81 9.96 5.97 -2.16
N ILE A 82 8.70 6.36 -2.24
CA ILE A 82 7.56 5.48 -2.08
C ILE A 82 6.46 5.91 -3.05
N ARG A 83 5.85 4.95 -3.75
CA ARG A 83 4.78 5.21 -4.71
C ARG A 83 3.79 4.05 -4.77
N GLY A 84 2.55 4.35 -5.14
CA GLY A 84 1.51 3.36 -5.34
C GLY A 84 0.20 4.03 -5.72
N GLY A 85 -0.69 3.24 -6.34
CA GLY A 85 -1.94 3.74 -6.88
C GLY A 85 -1.76 4.63 -8.11
N SER A 86 -2.66 4.52 -9.08
CA SER A 86 -2.63 5.29 -10.32
C SER A 86 -3.93 6.05 -10.56
N ILE A 87 -5.02 5.61 -9.94
CA ILE A 87 -6.37 6.13 -10.17
C ILE A 87 -7.06 6.25 -8.82
N ARG A 88 -7.65 7.41 -8.54
CA ARG A 88 -8.28 7.74 -7.24
C ARG A 88 -9.50 6.87 -6.87
N ASN A 89 -10.20 6.34 -7.87
CA ASN A 89 -11.37 5.49 -7.67
C ASN A 89 -11.06 4.00 -7.87
N ALA A 90 -9.80 3.62 -7.76
CA ALA A 90 -9.36 2.23 -7.86
C ALA A 90 -8.58 1.80 -6.60
N ILE A 91 -8.79 0.58 -6.14
CA ILE A 91 -7.99 -0.06 -5.10
C ILE A 91 -6.58 -0.26 -5.66
N PRO A 92 -5.52 0.30 -5.04
CA PRO A 92 -4.16 0.17 -5.53
C PRO A 92 -3.70 -1.29 -5.67
N ARG A 93 -3.33 -1.68 -6.88
CA ARG A 93 -2.89 -3.05 -7.21
C ARG A 93 -1.38 -3.24 -7.20
N GLU A 94 -0.63 -2.15 -7.17
CA GLU A 94 0.82 -2.13 -7.17
C GLU A 94 1.32 -1.01 -6.27
N ALA A 95 2.47 -1.25 -5.62
CA ALA A 95 3.20 -0.24 -4.86
C ALA A 95 4.69 -0.58 -4.85
N ALA A 96 5.52 0.44 -4.75
CA ALA A 96 6.96 0.30 -4.68
C ALA A 96 7.56 1.25 -3.65
N ALA A 97 8.66 0.84 -3.03
CA ALA A 97 9.47 1.69 -2.17
C ALA A 97 10.95 1.44 -2.42
N THR A 98 11.74 2.49 -2.39
CA THR A 98 13.20 2.41 -2.41
C THR A 98 13.71 2.74 -1.02
N ILE A 99 14.42 1.78 -0.40
CA ILE A 99 15.00 1.91 0.94
C ILE A 99 16.51 1.87 0.87
N CYS A 100 17.16 2.73 1.67
CA CYS A 100 18.61 2.81 1.81
C CYS A 100 19.02 2.49 3.24
N PHE A 101 20.07 1.68 3.43
CA PHE A 101 20.48 1.15 4.73
C PHE A 101 21.95 0.69 4.74
N ASN A 102 22.48 0.38 5.95
CA ASN A 102 23.83 -0.15 6.14
C ASN A 102 23.86 -1.57 6.70
N HIS A 103 22.70 -2.21 6.84
CA HIS A 103 22.60 -3.60 7.31
C HIS A 103 23.03 -4.59 6.23
N ASP A 104 23.14 -5.87 6.61
CA ASP A 104 23.36 -6.94 5.65
C ASP A 104 22.19 -7.03 4.65
N VAL A 105 22.51 -6.97 3.37
CA VAL A 105 21.53 -6.97 2.27
C VAL A 105 20.68 -8.23 2.26
N GLU A 106 21.31 -9.40 2.50
CA GLU A 106 20.60 -10.67 2.48
C GLU A 106 19.65 -10.82 3.67
N SER A 107 19.97 -10.22 4.80
CA SER A 107 19.06 -10.15 5.96
C SER A 107 17.78 -9.37 5.61
N VAL A 108 17.91 -8.22 4.93
CA VAL A 108 16.76 -7.42 4.51
C VAL A 108 15.93 -8.14 3.45
N LYS A 109 16.58 -8.73 2.44
CA LYS A 109 15.90 -9.54 1.42
C LYS A 109 15.15 -10.73 2.02
N SER A 110 15.78 -11.41 2.99
CA SER A 110 15.14 -12.51 3.71
C SER A 110 13.92 -12.07 4.50
N ALA A 111 13.97 -10.90 5.14
CA ALA A 111 12.82 -10.33 5.83
C ALA A 111 11.66 -10.00 4.87
N VAL A 112 11.96 -9.45 3.68
CA VAL A 112 10.98 -9.20 2.62
C VAL A 112 10.38 -10.52 2.12
N LYS A 113 11.22 -11.53 1.88
CA LYS A 113 10.77 -12.86 1.42
C LYS A 113 9.88 -13.57 2.44
N ASN A 114 10.24 -13.52 3.71
CA ASN A 114 9.41 -14.08 4.79
C ASN A 114 8.06 -13.37 4.88
N PHE A 115 8.04 -12.06 4.63
CA PHE A 115 6.79 -11.30 4.59
C PHE A 115 5.94 -11.67 3.36
N GLU A 116 6.56 -11.94 2.20
CA GLU A 116 5.85 -12.44 1.02
C GLU A 116 5.15 -13.78 1.32
N VAL A 117 5.85 -14.71 1.98
CA VAL A 117 5.27 -16.03 2.36
C VAL A 117 4.04 -15.81 3.24
N LEU A 118 4.17 -14.99 4.28
CA LEU A 118 3.06 -14.65 5.18
C LEU A 118 1.87 -14.03 4.41
N LEU A 119 2.13 -13.12 3.47
CA LEU A 119 1.08 -12.50 2.67
C LEU A 119 0.38 -13.51 1.76
N LYS A 120 1.13 -14.44 1.16
CA LYS A 120 0.57 -15.51 0.31
C LYS A 120 -0.31 -16.48 1.08
N GLU A 121 -0.03 -16.70 2.35
CA GLU A 121 -0.92 -17.47 3.23
C GLU A 121 -2.16 -16.65 3.62
N GLU A 122 -1.98 -15.41 4.08
CA GLU A 122 -3.06 -14.51 4.51
C GLU A 122 -4.05 -14.20 3.37
N LEU A 123 -3.54 -13.98 2.16
CA LEU A 123 -4.29 -13.49 1.01
C LEU A 123 -4.46 -14.54 -0.11
N ALA A 124 -4.27 -15.81 0.18
CA ALA A 124 -4.25 -16.90 -0.80
C ALA A 124 -5.45 -16.90 -1.77
N ILE A 125 -6.64 -16.63 -1.26
CA ILE A 125 -7.89 -16.61 -2.04
C ILE A 125 -8.11 -15.25 -2.68
N ALA A 126 -7.86 -14.18 -1.94
CA ALA A 126 -8.12 -12.82 -2.42
C ALA A 126 -7.11 -12.40 -3.49
N GLU A 127 -5.82 -12.72 -3.32
CA GLU A 127 -4.71 -12.23 -4.14
C GLU A 127 -3.75 -13.37 -4.57
N PRO A 128 -4.22 -14.35 -5.37
CA PRO A 128 -3.43 -15.53 -5.72
C PRO A 128 -2.17 -15.21 -6.53
N ASN A 129 -2.11 -14.07 -7.22
CA ASN A 129 -1.00 -13.65 -8.07
C ASN A 129 -0.04 -12.67 -7.38
N LEU A 130 -0.20 -12.43 -6.08
CA LEU A 130 0.66 -11.53 -5.31
C LEU A 130 2.13 -11.92 -5.43
N THR A 131 2.96 -10.93 -5.75
CA THR A 131 4.42 -11.04 -5.73
C THR A 131 5.02 -9.86 -4.98
N LEU A 132 6.01 -10.15 -4.16
CA LEU A 132 6.78 -9.15 -3.42
C LEU A 132 8.27 -9.44 -3.65
N THR A 133 8.97 -8.50 -4.30
CA THR A 133 10.39 -8.63 -4.63
C THR A 133 11.21 -7.52 -3.99
N ALA A 134 12.49 -7.79 -3.74
CA ALA A 134 13.48 -6.82 -3.30
C ALA A 134 14.74 -6.97 -4.15
N GLU A 135 15.04 -5.95 -4.93
CA GLU A 135 16.15 -5.96 -5.87
C GLU A 135 17.13 -4.84 -5.52
N GLN A 136 18.42 -5.16 -5.59
CA GLN A 136 19.46 -4.16 -5.38
C GLN A 136 19.50 -3.22 -6.58
N VAL A 137 19.49 -1.92 -6.28
CA VAL A 137 19.53 -0.87 -7.29
C VAL A 137 20.65 0.13 -6.98
N GLU A 138 20.91 1.04 -7.91
CA GLU A 138 21.90 2.10 -7.73
C GLU A 138 21.53 3.00 -6.55
N ASN A 139 22.55 3.43 -5.80
CA ASN A 139 22.35 4.31 -4.65
C ASN A 139 21.88 5.70 -5.12
N PRO A 140 20.74 6.19 -4.64
CA PRO A 140 20.30 7.55 -4.92
C PRO A 140 21.20 8.57 -4.20
N GLN A 141 21.28 9.78 -4.73
CA GLN A 141 22.04 10.86 -4.11
C GLN A 141 21.43 11.36 -2.79
N GLN A 142 20.12 11.29 -2.68
CA GLN A 142 19.36 11.77 -1.52
C GLN A 142 18.36 10.73 -1.03
N THR A 143 18.10 10.79 0.27
CA THR A 143 17.03 10.05 0.93
C THR A 143 16.17 11.01 1.75
N PHE A 144 14.99 10.58 2.16
CA PHE A 144 14.31 11.24 3.25
C PHE A 144 15.15 11.13 4.53
N THR A 145 15.07 12.13 5.40
CA THR A 145 15.62 11.98 6.75
C THR A 145 14.96 10.81 7.47
N LEU A 146 15.61 10.24 8.48
CA LEU A 146 15.04 9.16 9.30
C LEU A 146 13.72 9.57 9.96
N GLU A 147 13.61 10.83 10.38
CA GLU A 147 12.38 11.39 10.95
C GLU A 147 11.24 11.42 9.92
N THR A 148 11.52 11.91 8.72
CA THR A 148 10.56 11.94 7.60
C THR A 148 10.15 10.52 7.20
N THR A 149 11.10 9.61 7.09
CA THR A 149 10.83 8.18 6.81
C THR A 149 9.84 7.61 7.80
N LYS A 150 10.07 7.82 9.09
CA LYS A 150 9.17 7.36 10.15
C LYS A 150 7.78 7.99 10.07
N LYS A 151 7.70 9.30 9.80
CA LYS A 151 6.42 10.01 9.62
C LYS A 151 5.63 9.45 8.45
N VAL A 152 6.27 9.21 7.29
CA VAL A 152 5.64 8.64 6.09
C VAL A 152 5.09 7.24 6.39
N ILE A 153 5.90 6.36 6.98
CA ILE A 153 5.48 5.00 7.31
C ILE A 153 4.30 5.02 8.29
N ASN A 154 4.35 5.83 9.33
CA ASN A 154 3.28 5.95 10.31
C ASN A 154 2.00 6.48 9.68
N LEU A 155 2.08 7.54 8.86
CA LEU A 155 0.93 8.11 8.16
C LEU A 155 0.23 7.05 7.31
N LEU A 156 0.98 6.35 6.46
CA LEU A 156 0.42 5.31 5.57
C LEU A 156 -0.22 4.15 6.35
N ASN A 157 0.30 3.81 7.53
CA ASN A 157 -0.30 2.78 8.37
C ASN A 157 -1.58 3.25 9.08
N VAL A 158 -1.64 4.52 9.51
CA VAL A 158 -2.80 5.07 10.24
C VAL A 158 -3.96 5.41 9.31
N LEU A 159 -3.69 5.87 8.08
CA LEU A 159 -4.75 6.17 7.11
C LEU A 159 -5.68 4.95 6.93
N PRO A 160 -6.99 5.11 7.12
CA PRO A 160 -7.91 3.98 7.00
C PRO A 160 -8.09 3.54 5.55
N ASN A 161 -8.49 2.27 5.37
CA ASN A 161 -8.80 1.69 4.07
C ASN A 161 -9.83 0.57 4.24
N GLY A 162 -10.72 0.42 3.29
CA GLY A 162 -11.73 -0.62 3.29
C GLY A 162 -13.12 -0.13 3.69
N VAL A 163 -14.00 -1.07 4.00
CA VAL A 163 -15.35 -0.78 4.50
C VAL A 163 -15.25 -0.24 5.91
N ILE A 164 -15.83 0.95 6.13
CA ILE A 164 -15.91 1.58 7.45
C ILE A 164 -17.23 1.24 8.11
N ARG A 165 -18.33 1.25 7.34
CA ARG A 165 -19.66 0.95 7.85
C ARG A 165 -20.52 0.27 6.77
N ASN A 166 -21.25 -0.76 7.17
CA ASN A 166 -22.33 -1.34 6.36
C ASN A 166 -23.66 -0.70 6.72
N SER A 167 -24.60 -0.71 5.78
CA SER A 167 -25.95 -0.20 5.99
C SER A 167 -26.70 -1.05 7.03
N ASP A 168 -27.32 -0.39 7.99
CA ASP A 168 -28.20 -1.02 8.98
C ASP A 168 -29.60 -1.32 8.39
N VAL A 169 -29.94 -0.69 7.27
CA VAL A 169 -31.27 -0.77 6.64
C VAL A 169 -31.28 -1.74 5.47
N ILE A 170 -30.23 -1.72 4.65
CA ILE A 170 -30.15 -2.54 3.43
C ILE A 170 -29.05 -3.58 3.60
N LYS A 171 -29.43 -4.84 3.58
CA LYS A 171 -28.51 -5.95 3.74
C LYS A 171 -27.47 -5.99 2.61
N ASN A 172 -26.22 -6.25 2.96
CA ASN A 172 -25.08 -6.38 2.05
C ASN A 172 -24.70 -5.08 1.28
N VAL A 173 -25.15 -3.94 1.74
CA VAL A 173 -24.77 -2.65 1.16
C VAL A 173 -23.75 -1.95 2.04
N VAL A 174 -22.64 -1.53 1.45
CA VAL A 174 -21.65 -0.67 2.09
C VAL A 174 -22.19 0.74 2.18
N GLU A 175 -22.27 1.30 3.38
CA GLU A 175 -22.71 2.69 3.60
C GLU A 175 -21.55 3.67 3.46
N SER A 176 -20.38 3.33 4.02
CA SER A 176 -19.17 4.15 3.88
C SER A 176 -17.92 3.30 3.77
N SER A 177 -16.99 3.74 2.94
CA SER A 177 -15.69 3.10 2.72
C SER A 177 -14.62 4.14 2.37
N LEU A 178 -13.37 3.73 2.50
CA LEU A 178 -12.18 4.51 2.15
C LEU A 178 -11.20 3.63 1.35
N SER A 179 -10.54 4.21 0.35
CA SER A 179 -9.48 3.52 -0.40
C SER A 179 -8.37 4.48 -0.81
#